data_329065d927877415a740fe843f8f88a9
#
_entry.id   329065d927877415a740fe843f8f88a9
#
_cell.length_a   1.000
_cell.length_b   1.000
_cell.length_c   1.000
_cell.angle_alpha   90.00
_cell.angle_beta   90.00
_cell.angle_gamma   90.00
#
_symmetry.space_group_name_H-M   'P 1'
#
loop_
_entity.id
_entity.type
_entity.pdbx_description
1 polymer ?
#
loop_
_entity_poly.entity_id
_entity_poly.type
_entity_poly.pdbx_seq_one_letter_code
_entity_poly.pdbx_strand_id
1 'polypeptide(L)'
;MKLGRHIIETFRRYTLAASIDEYDLASVLTKEIPELTDICVTIRPTHLHFQAAVPLTRYGLERDLPVELTLQLRSVDKRTITFEVFDVCPHDTESFNETYLIRPPYLRYANRLLTVDLSFYFPFRHARYRSIRHVKLEEGFLLAYLSH
;
A
#
# COMPACT_ATOMS: atom_id res chain seq x y z
N MET A 1 -15.33 3.03 7.78
CA MET A 1 -13.93 2.63 7.89
C MET A 1 -13.42 2.80 9.29
N LYS A 2 -12.51 1.94 9.71
CA LYS A 2 -12.12 1.82 11.11
C LYS A 2 -10.80 2.49 11.46
N LEU A 3 -10.43 3.54 10.76
CA LEU A 3 -9.10 4.14 10.87
C LEU A 3 -8.70 4.52 12.28
N GLY A 4 -9.58 5.21 12.99
CA GLY A 4 -9.25 5.68 14.34
C GLY A 4 -9.07 4.58 15.36
N ARG A 5 -9.54 3.38 15.07
CA ARG A 5 -9.43 2.25 15.97
C ARG A 5 -8.12 1.49 15.86
N HIS A 6 -7.32 1.81 14.86
CA HIS A 6 -6.06 1.12 14.63
C HIS A 6 -4.90 1.71 15.40
N ILE A 7 -5.15 2.75 16.19
CA ILE A 7 -4.15 3.25 17.12
C ILE A 7 -4.33 2.49 18.42
N ILE A 8 -3.45 1.54 18.68
CA ILE A 8 -3.69 0.54 19.71
C ILE A 8 -2.80 0.64 20.94
N GLU A 9 -1.57 1.12 20.81
CA GLU A 9 -0.61 1.04 21.89
C GLU A 9 0.40 2.17 21.89
N THR A 10 0.99 2.41 23.06
CA THR A 10 2.13 3.29 23.24
C THR A 10 3.30 2.46 23.72
N PHE A 11 4.46 2.63 23.11
CA PHE A 11 5.66 1.88 23.42
C PHE A 11 6.74 2.79 23.98
N ARG A 12 7.73 2.19 24.63
CA ARG A 12 8.84 2.93 25.25
C ARG A 12 9.58 3.83 24.27
N ARG A 13 9.82 3.35 23.06
CA ARG A 13 10.59 4.07 22.03
C ARG A 13 9.72 4.83 21.05
N TYR A 14 8.45 4.53 21.05
CA TYR A 14 7.52 5.06 20.07
C TYR A 14 6.33 5.64 20.80
N THR A 15 5.78 6.69 20.24
CA THR A 15 4.58 7.31 20.81
C THR A 15 3.37 6.41 20.63
N LEU A 16 3.21 5.87 19.43
CA LEU A 16 2.04 5.07 19.06
C LEU A 16 2.43 3.99 18.07
N ALA A 17 1.57 2.98 18.00
CA ALA A 17 1.56 2.04 16.88
C ALA A 17 0.20 2.15 16.18
N ALA A 18 0.23 2.20 14.87
CA ALA A 18 -0.97 2.19 14.04
C ALA A 18 -1.06 0.85 13.32
N SER A 19 -2.21 0.21 13.39
CA SER A 19 -2.48 -1.05 12.70
C SER A 19 -3.30 -0.79 11.45
N ILE A 20 -2.82 -1.28 10.31
CA ILE A 20 -3.48 -1.14 9.01
C ILE A 20 -3.78 -2.54 8.52
N ASP A 21 -5.05 -2.90 8.42
CA ASP A 21 -5.44 -4.23 7.99
C ASP A 21 -5.65 -4.34 6.47
N GLU A 22 -5.97 -5.53 6.02
CA GLU A 22 -6.18 -5.82 4.59
C GLU A 22 -7.32 -5.00 4.00
N TYR A 23 -8.38 -4.81 4.77
CA TYR A 23 -9.51 -4.00 4.34
C TYR A 23 -9.13 -2.53 4.17
N ASP A 24 -8.34 -1.99 5.09
CA ASP A 24 -7.89 -0.60 5.02
C ASP A 24 -7.06 -0.36 3.76
N LEU A 25 -6.14 -1.28 3.44
CA LEU A 25 -5.32 -1.16 2.23
C LEU A 25 -6.16 -1.28 0.96
N ALA A 26 -7.12 -2.20 0.94
CA ALA A 26 -8.02 -2.32 -0.20
C ALA A 26 -8.84 -1.04 -0.41
N SER A 27 -9.29 -0.42 0.66
CA SER A 27 -10.03 0.84 0.60
C SER A 27 -9.18 1.99 0.05
N VAL A 28 -7.92 2.06 0.47
CA VAL A 28 -6.98 3.06 -0.04
C VAL A 28 -6.75 2.87 -1.55
N LEU A 29 -6.54 1.63 -1.98
CA LEU A 29 -6.34 1.34 -3.40
C LEU A 29 -7.56 1.69 -4.23
N THR A 30 -8.74 1.39 -3.73
CA THR A 30 -9.99 1.75 -4.43
C THR A 30 -10.07 3.25 -4.65
N LYS A 31 -9.62 4.03 -3.70
CA LYS A 31 -9.64 5.48 -3.78
C LYS A 31 -8.53 6.02 -4.70
N GLU A 32 -7.31 5.50 -4.58
CA GLU A 32 -6.16 6.01 -5.32
C GLU A 32 -6.11 5.53 -6.77
N ILE A 33 -6.61 4.33 -7.03
CA ILE A 33 -6.63 3.74 -8.37
C ILE A 33 -8.07 3.28 -8.66
N PRO A 34 -8.97 4.22 -8.96
CA PRO A 34 -10.40 3.91 -9.08
C PRO A 34 -10.73 3.00 -10.26
N GLU A 35 -9.87 2.86 -11.24
CA GLU A 35 -10.09 1.93 -12.35
C GLU A 35 -9.93 0.46 -11.97
N LEU A 36 -9.33 0.15 -10.83
CA LEU A 36 -9.22 -1.23 -10.35
C LEU A 36 -10.54 -1.70 -9.75
N THR A 37 -10.89 -2.94 -10.02
CA THR A 37 -12.07 -3.61 -9.43
C THR A 37 -11.64 -4.91 -8.77
N ASP A 38 -12.52 -5.46 -7.93
CA ASP A 38 -12.31 -6.75 -7.26
C ASP A 38 -11.00 -6.81 -6.48
N ILE A 39 -10.69 -5.74 -5.76
CA ILE A 39 -9.43 -5.64 -5.03
C ILE A 39 -9.46 -6.55 -3.81
N CYS A 40 -8.44 -7.40 -3.72
CA CYS A 40 -8.22 -8.28 -2.58
C CYS A 40 -6.78 -8.13 -2.11
N VAL A 41 -6.59 -7.89 -0.82
CA VAL A 41 -5.28 -7.68 -0.22
C VAL A 41 -5.03 -8.79 0.80
N THR A 42 -3.85 -9.39 0.73
CA THR A 42 -3.39 -10.37 1.72
C THR A 42 -2.08 -9.86 2.31
N ILE A 43 -2.01 -9.76 3.62
CA ILE A 43 -0.82 -9.34 4.34
C ILE A 43 -0.24 -10.52 5.07
N ARG A 44 1.02 -10.82 4.80
CA ARG A 44 1.80 -11.90 5.42
C ARG A 44 3.05 -11.31 6.06
N PRO A 45 3.68 -12.01 7.01
CA PRO A 45 4.92 -11.50 7.61
C PRO A 45 6.05 -11.26 6.62
N THR A 46 6.03 -11.96 5.49
CA THR A 46 7.09 -11.87 4.49
C THR A 46 6.77 -10.95 3.32
N HIS A 47 5.48 -10.69 3.05
CA HIS A 47 5.12 -9.92 1.86
C HIS A 47 3.66 -9.43 1.92
N LEU A 48 3.35 -8.52 1.02
CA LEU A 48 1.99 -8.11 0.70
C LEU A 48 1.62 -8.69 -0.67
N HIS A 49 0.40 -9.19 -0.78
CA HIS A 49 -0.11 -9.71 -2.04
C HIS A 49 -1.41 -9.00 -2.39
N PHE A 50 -1.50 -8.48 -3.60
CA PHE A 50 -2.66 -7.75 -4.10
C PHE A 50 -3.21 -8.46 -5.32
N GLN A 51 -4.53 -8.59 -5.36
CA GLN A 51 -5.25 -9.08 -6.52
C GLN A 51 -6.27 -8.03 -6.92
N ALA A 52 -6.43 -7.79 -8.22
CA ALA A 52 -7.41 -6.86 -8.72
C ALA A 52 -7.73 -7.19 -10.17
N ALA A 53 -8.74 -6.54 -10.72
CA ALA A 53 -9.04 -6.59 -12.14
C ALA A 53 -8.82 -5.21 -12.74
N VAL A 54 -8.16 -5.18 -13.90
CA VAL A 54 -7.84 -3.96 -14.62
C VAL A 54 -8.68 -3.94 -15.89
N PRO A 55 -9.41 -2.87 -16.18
CA PRO A 55 -10.18 -2.79 -17.41
C PRO A 55 -9.24 -2.64 -18.60
N LEU A 56 -9.42 -3.50 -19.60
CA LEU A 56 -8.73 -3.42 -20.88
C LEU A 56 -9.74 -3.21 -21.98
N THR A 57 -9.55 -2.17 -22.79
CA THR A 57 -10.33 -1.97 -24.00
C THR A 57 -9.40 -2.19 -25.18
N ARG A 58 -9.66 -3.23 -25.96
CA ARG A 58 -8.90 -3.57 -27.16
C ARG A 58 -9.83 -3.91 -28.30
N TYR A 59 -9.62 -3.30 -29.44
CA TYR A 59 -10.42 -3.58 -30.64
C TYR A 59 -11.93 -3.47 -30.40
N GLY A 60 -12.34 -2.50 -29.56
CA GLY A 60 -13.76 -2.31 -29.25
C GLY A 60 -14.34 -3.30 -28.28
N LEU A 61 -13.55 -4.22 -27.74
CA LEU A 61 -13.98 -5.18 -26.73
C LEU A 61 -13.49 -4.74 -25.35
N GLU A 62 -14.42 -4.74 -24.39
CA GLU A 62 -14.08 -4.50 -23.01
C GLU A 62 -13.81 -5.82 -22.31
N ARG A 63 -12.69 -5.89 -21.63
CA ARG A 63 -12.29 -7.05 -20.84
C ARG A 63 -11.68 -6.60 -19.54
N ASP A 64 -11.90 -7.39 -18.49
CA ASP A 64 -11.19 -7.23 -17.23
C ASP A 64 -10.02 -8.20 -17.21
N LEU A 65 -8.82 -7.65 -16.99
CA LEU A 65 -7.61 -8.45 -16.84
C LEU A 65 -7.35 -8.66 -15.37
N PRO A 66 -7.38 -9.91 -14.88
CA PRO A 66 -6.97 -10.17 -13.52
C PRO A 66 -5.46 -9.96 -13.38
N VAL A 67 -5.06 -9.21 -12.35
CA VAL A 67 -3.66 -8.90 -12.07
C VAL A 67 -3.33 -9.26 -10.64
N GLU A 68 -2.08 -9.62 -10.41
CA GLU A 68 -1.55 -9.90 -9.09
C GLU A 68 -0.24 -9.16 -8.91
N LEU A 69 -0.06 -8.61 -7.73
CA LEU A 69 1.14 -7.84 -7.37
C LEU A 69 1.65 -8.34 -6.02
N THR A 70 2.93 -8.68 -5.98
CA THR A 70 3.59 -9.09 -4.74
C THR A 70 4.64 -8.05 -4.38
N LEU A 71 4.56 -7.54 -3.15
CA LEU A 71 5.46 -6.52 -2.64
C LEU A 71 6.20 -7.04 -1.42
N GLN A 72 7.47 -6.66 -1.30
CA GLN A 72 8.26 -6.89 -0.11
C GLN A 72 8.67 -5.57 0.53
N LEU A 73 8.59 -5.51 1.84
CA LEU A 73 8.97 -4.31 2.59
C LEU A 73 10.48 -4.08 2.48
N ARG A 74 10.87 -2.86 2.13
CA ARG A 74 12.30 -2.49 2.02
C ARG A 74 12.73 -1.51 3.08
N SER A 75 12.03 -0.38 3.20
CA SER A 75 12.47 0.67 4.11
C SER A 75 11.33 1.62 4.43
N VAL A 76 11.55 2.42 5.46
CA VAL A 76 10.67 3.52 5.80
C VAL A 76 11.51 4.78 5.97
N ASP A 77 10.91 5.92 5.63
CA ASP A 77 11.52 7.23 5.82
C ASP A 77 10.42 8.25 6.04
N LYS A 78 10.41 8.86 7.23
CA LYS A 78 9.38 9.81 7.62
C LYS A 78 7.98 9.19 7.52
N ARG A 79 7.17 9.63 6.55
CA ARG A 79 5.81 9.10 6.32
C ARG A 79 5.72 8.20 5.10
N THR A 80 6.85 7.80 4.58
CA THR A 80 6.95 7.07 3.33
C THR A 80 7.42 5.65 3.59
N ILE A 81 6.74 4.69 3.00
CA ILE A 81 7.14 3.28 3.02
C ILE A 81 7.54 2.90 1.61
N THR A 82 8.69 2.26 1.47
CA THR A 82 9.16 1.75 0.19
C THR A 82 9.08 0.24 0.17
N PHE A 83 8.43 -0.27 -0.87
CA PHE A 83 8.31 -1.70 -1.14
C PHE A 83 9.05 -2.05 -2.40
N GLU A 84 9.63 -3.24 -2.44
CA GLU A 84 10.14 -3.80 -3.68
C GLU A 84 9.01 -4.54 -4.39
N VAL A 85 8.84 -4.25 -5.69
CA VAL A 85 7.91 -4.98 -6.54
C VAL A 85 8.59 -6.28 -6.91
N PHE A 86 8.16 -7.35 -6.26
CA PHE A 86 8.77 -8.68 -6.46
C PHE A 86 8.23 -9.33 -7.73
N ASP A 87 6.92 -9.27 -7.95
CA ASP A 87 6.30 -9.91 -9.09
C ASP A 87 5.00 -9.19 -9.46
N VAL A 88 4.71 -9.15 -10.76
CA VAL A 88 3.45 -8.65 -11.31
C VAL A 88 2.97 -9.65 -12.35
N CYS A 89 1.81 -10.23 -12.17
CA CYS A 89 1.23 -11.19 -13.11
C CYS A 89 -0.04 -10.62 -13.73
N PRO A 90 -0.33 -10.93 -14.99
CA PRO A 90 0.44 -11.74 -15.94
C PRO A 90 1.54 -10.98 -16.67
N HIS A 91 1.58 -9.66 -16.58
CA HIS A 91 2.55 -8.83 -17.29
C HIS A 91 3.38 -8.01 -16.32
N ASP A 92 4.65 -8.32 -16.23
CA ASP A 92 5.60 -7.58 -15.39
C ASP A 92 6.52 -6.75 -16.29
N THR A 93 5.99 -5.65 -16.80
CA THR A 93 6.74 -4.70 -17.62
C THR A 93 6.76 -3.35 -16.94
N GLU A 94 7.81 -2.57 -17.18
CA GLU A 94 7.92 -1.23 -16.63
C GLU A 94 6.75 -0.35 -17.09
N SER A 95 6.37 -0.46 -18.36
CA SER A 95 5.27 0.32 -18.90
C SER A 95 3.94 0.03 -18.20
N PHE A 96 3.63 -1.24 -17.97
CA PHE A 96 2.42 -1.63 -17.26
C PHE A 96 2.46 -1.16 -15.81
N ASN A 97 3.58 -1.37 -15.14
CA ASN A 97 3.74 -1.01 -13.74
C ASN A 97 3.64 0.51 -13.55
N GLU A 98 4.27 1.28 -14.42
CA GLU A 98 4.19 2.74 -14.34
C GLU A 98 2.77 3.24 -14.55
N THR A 99 2.01 2.61 -15.43
CA THR A 99 0.63 3.01 -15.70
C THR A 99 -0.25 2.95 -14.47
N TYR A 100 -0.08 1.91 -13.66
CA TYR A 100 -0.96 1.69 -12.51
C TYR A 100 -0.34 2.07 -11.17
N LEU A 101 0.96 2.07 -11.04
CA LEU A 101 1.64 2.32 -9.77
C LEU A 101 2.13 3.74 -9.58
N ILE A 102 2.04 4.59 -10.60
CA ILE A 102 2.36 6.01 -10.46
C ILE A 102 1.07 6.78 -10.31
N ARG A 103 0.77 7.20 -9.07
CA ARG A 103 -0.42 7.99 -8.72
C ARG A 103 0.00 9.11 -7.78
N PRO A 104 0.57 10.21 -8.33
CA PRO A 104 0.98 11.32 -7.47
C PRO A 104 -0.21 11.91 -6.71
N PRO A 105 0.02 12.42 -5.50
CA PRO A 105 1.31 12.51 -4.84
C PRO A 105 1.69 11.29 -3.99
N TYR A 106 0.81 10.30 -3.86
CA TYR A 106 0.95 9.27 -2.83
C TYR A 106 1.63 7.98 -3.29
N LEU A 107 1.53 7.64 -4.57
CA LEU A 107 2.18 6.45 -5.12
C LEU A 107 3.20 6.84 -6.16
N ARG A 108 4.42 6.32 -6.01
CA ARG A 108 5.51 6.49 -6.97
C ARG A 108 6.14 5.14 -7.25
N TYR A 109 6.46 4.90 -8.49
CA TYR A 109 7.11 3.68 -8.92
C TYR A 109 8.29 4.00 -9.82
N ALA A 110 9.44 3.41 -9.52
CA ALA A 110 10.63 3.47 -10.37
C ALA A 110 11.56 2.32 -10.01
N ASN A 111 12.10 1.65 -11.00
CA ASN A 111 13.13 0.62 -10.83
C ASN A 111 12.76 -0.45 -9.80
N ARG A 112 11.56 -1.02 -9.91
CA ARG A 112 11.07 -2.06 -9.02
C ARG A 112 10.80 -1.61 -7.60
N LEU A 113 10.80 -0.32 -7.34
CA LEU A 113 10.48 0.22 -6.02
C LEU A 113 9.18 1.01 -6.07
N LEU A 114 8.24 0.63 -5.24
CA LEU A 114 6.99 1.33 -5.03
C LEU A 114 7.09 2.11 -3.73
N THR A 115 6.94 3.42 -3.82
CA THR A 115 7.00 4.32 -2.68
C THR A 115 5.60 4.81 -2.36
N VAL A 116 5.17 4.61 -1.13
CA VAL A 116 3.84 4.99 -0.66
C VAL A 116 3.97 6.06 0.40
N ASP A 117 3.39 7.22 0.13
CA ASP A 117 3.34 8.32 1.10
C ASP A 117 2.03 8.20 1.88
N LEU A 118 2.13 7.96 3.18
CA LEU A 118 0.97 7.76 4.05
C LEU A 118 0.43 9.06 4.67
N SER A 119 0.91 10.20 4.21
CA SER A 119 0.45 11.49 4.76
C SER A 119 -1.05 11.69 4.64
N PHE A 120 -1.69 11.04 3.67
CA PHE A 120 -3.14 11.12 3.49
C PHE A 120 -3.94 10.23 4.45
N TYR A 121 -3.29 9.25 5.07
CA TYR A 121 -3.95 8.28 5.94
C TYR A 121 -4.19 8.88 7.32
N PHE A 122 -5.33 8.56 7.93
CA PHE A 122 -5.82 9.23 9.13
C PHE A 122 -4.77 9.42 10.25
N PRO A 123 -4.09 8.37 10.76
CA PRO A 123 -3.16 8.59 11.87
C PRO A 123 -1.98 9.50 11.53
N PHE A 124 -1.65 9.63 10.24
CA PHE A 124 -0.49 10.38 9.78
C PHE A 124 -0.80 11.80 9.35
N ARG A 125 -2.08 12.19 9.36
CA ARG A 125 -2.48 13.55 8.97
C ARG A 125 -2.17 14.58 10.03
N HIS A 126 -2.02 14.15 11.26
CA HIS A 126 -1.74 15.04 12.37
C HIS A 126 -0.24 15.34 12.48
N ALA A 127 0.10 16.62 12.62
CA ALA A 127 1.49 17.05 12.67
C ALA A 127 2.27 16.45 13.83
N ARG A 128 1.61 16.11 14.93
CA ARG A 128 2.25 15.53 16.12
C ARG A 128 2.84 14.15 15.85
N TYR A 129 2.32 13.42 14.86
CA TYR A 129 2.86 12.11 14.47
C TYR A 129 3.63 12.27 13.17
N ARG A 130 4.87 12.71 13.28
CA ARG A 130 5.64 13.16 12.13
C ARG A 130 6.30 12.06 11.33
N SER A 131 6.69 10.97 11.99
CA SER A 131 7.52 9.96 11.36
C SER A 131 7.09 8.56 11.73
N ILE A 132 7.20 7.69 10.73
CA ILE A 132 7.15 6.25 10.93
C ILE A 132 8.58 5.83 11.27
N ARG A 133 8.78 5.22 12.42
CA ARG A 133 10.09 4.76 12.87
C ARG A 133 10.37 3.34 12.42
N HIS A 134 9.34 2.54 12.38
CA HIS A 134 9.48 1.13 12.07
C HIS A 134 8.16 0.60 11.55
N VAL A 135 8.23 -0.35 10.62
CA VAL A 135 7.06 -1.05 10.08
C VAL A 135 7.31 -2.54 10.20
N LYS A 136 6.29 -3.26 10.62
CA LYS A 136 6.31 -4.70 10.73
C LYS A 136 5.09 -5.29 10.05
N LEU A 137 5.31 -6.30 9.21
CA LEU A 137 4.21 -7.05 8.61
C LEU A 137 3.86 -8.20 9.53
N GLU A 138 2.57 -8.37 9.76
CA GLU A 138 2.02 -9.48 10.52
C GLU A 138 0.99 -10.21 9.67
N GLU A 139 0.43 -11.27 10.21
CA GLU A 139 -0.62 -12.02 9.54
C GLU A 139 -1.90 -11.18 9.53
N GLY A 140 -2.26 -10.65 8.36
CA GLY A 140 -3.49 -9.88 8.18
C GLY A 140 -3.39 -8.38 8.44
N PHE A 141 -2.26 -7.87 8.90
CA PHE A 141 -2.13 -6.43 9.16
C PHE A 141 -0.68 -5.97 9.14
N LEU A 142 -0.51 -4.67 8.99
CA LEU A 142 0.76 -3.98 9.02
C LEU A 142 0.77 -3.08 10.25
N LEU A 143 1.84 -3.14 11.03
CA LEU A 143 2.05 -2.25 12.17
C LEU A 143 3.05 -1.17 11.83
N ALA A 144 2.66 0.08 12.01
CA ALA A 144 3.55 1.22 11.85
C ALA A 144 3.77 1.88 13.21
N TYR A 145 5.02 1.91 13.63
CA TYR A 145 5.41 2.54 14.91
C TYR A 145 5.77 3.98 14.64
N LEU A 146 5.09 4.88 15.34
CA LEU A 146 5.15 6.32 15.10
C LEU A 146 5.90 7.03 16.19
N SER A 147 6.54 8.15 15.84
CA SER A 147 7.15 9.06 16.79
C SER A 147 6.67 10.49 16.54
N HIS A 148 6.88 11.35 17.55
CA HIS A 148 6.61 12.78 17.41
C HIS A 148 7.55 13.46 16.41
#